data_4895cfc323fb9c9b9a65d2c0841ba51d
#
_entry.id   4895cfc323fb9c9b9a65d2c0841ba51d
#
_cell.length_a   1.000
_cell.length_b   1.000
_cell.length_c   1.000
_cell.angle_alpha   90.00
_cell.angle_beta   90.00
_cell.angle_gamma   90.00
#
_symmetry.space_group_name_H-M   'P 1'
#
loop_
_entity.id
_entity.type
_entity.pdbx_description
1 polymer ?
#
loop_
_entity_poly.entity_id
_entity_poly.type
_entity_poly.pdbx_seq_one_letter_code
_entity_poly.pdbx_strand_id
1 'polypeptide(L)'
;MNKTKQILIKGTIKSNGIVNYDSVNQKFAILKAKKLGNDETKSALPSLPVNKDDNGNIPENIMFAKKNIEFDRENNEIFSRLKISSGLLRHEIFKDVPMVSPIISNDKLMMTTYMLSRTGLARGFMFTMRKDSKNDGKGQTFAKKSALTITDAVQTNNAMSHIEIFNNTGSTDETSMFYKETAGEVEYEFTAVIDLKTLRFLSCDPKFGRMAMEPDIYKKFAHSVLKSHFGPAAEYAVGDYTDVAALVSKNYTEYGIYFSDEIVEDVAKYILKGILELQVLRSSGYASVTELKVLPLRDVLEDNFDSSEDRWTELRTADDVKNFSLGDIEEFYERVSDDV
;
A
#
# COMPACT_ATOMS: atom_id res chain seq x y z
N MET A 1 -23.02 12.26 -18.11
CA MET A 1 -21.55 11.98 -18.20
C MET A 1 -21.21 11.02 -17.10
N ASN A 2 -20.51 9.94 -17.41
CA ASN A 2 -20.11 8.99 -16.36
C ASN A 2 -18.96 9.57 -15.56
N LYS A 3 -19.14 9.69 -14.25
CA LYS A 3 -18.18 10.26 -13.32
C LYS A 3 -17.15 9.24 -12.86
N THR A 4 -15.91 9.65 -12.60
CA THR A 4 -14.82 8.74 -12.19
C THR A 4 -15.00 8.27 -10.74
N LYS A 5 -14.94 6.96 -10.53
CA LYS A 5 -15.10 6.30 -9.21
C LYS A 5 -13.81 5.76 -8.64
N GLN A 6 -12.92 5.28 -9.49
CA GLN A 6 -11.65 4.66 -9.13
C GLN A 6 -10.59 4.97 -10.18
N ILE A 7 -9.33 4.79 -9.82
CA ILE A 7 -8.21 4.84 -10.75
C ILE A 7 -7.55 3.47 -10.74
N LEU A 8 -7.55 2.78 -11.87
CA LEU A 8 -6.75 1.58 -12.06
C LEU A 8 -5.32 1.95 -12.43
N ILE A 9 -4.38 1.14 -11.97
CA ILE A 9 -2.95 1.35 -12.16
C ILE A 9 -2.32 0.01 -12.54
N LYS A 10 -1.49 0.03 -13.59
CA LYS A 10 -0.54 -1.02 -13.92
C LYS A 10 0.88 -0.42 -13.82
N GLY A 11 1.79 -1.11 -13.17
CA GLY A 11 3.16 -0.61 -13.04
C GLY A 11 4.19 -1.69 -13.24
N THR A 12 5.30 -1.31 -13.86
CA THR A 12 6.49 -2.15 -14.02
C THR A 12 7.60 -1.64 -13.13
N ILE A 13 8.24 -2.55 -12.40
CA ILE A 13 9.40 -2.28 -11.57
C ILE A 13 10.58 -3.05 -12.14
N LYS A 14 11.72 -2.38 -12.31
CA LYS A 14 13.00 -3.03 -12.57
C LYS A 14 13.89 -2.97 -11.34
N SER A 15 14.51 -4.10 -11.03
CA SER A 15 15.52 -4.18 -9.98
C SER A 15 16.83 -4.70 -10.51
N ASN A 16 17.92 -4.28 -9.88
CA ASN A 16 19.21 -4.93 -9.96
C ASN A 16 19.51 -5.50 -8.57
N GLY A 17 19.49 -6.82 -8.48
CA GLY A 17 19.54 -7.53 -7.21
C GLY A 17 18.16 -7.71 -6.56
N ILE A 18 18.15 -8.48 -5.47
CA ILE A 18 16.95 -8.77 -4.68
C ILE A 18 16.77 -7.71 -3.59
N VAL A 19 15.58 -7.12 -3.53
CA VAL A 19 15.25 -6.04 -2.60
C VAL A 19 14.25 -6.48 -1.51
N ASN A 20 13.69 -7.68 -1.59
CA ASN A 20 12.68 -8.17 -0.66
C ASN A 20 12.98 -9.60 -0.21
N TYR A 21 13.29 -9.75 1.07
CA TYR A 21 13.66 -11.02 1.69
C TYR A 21 12.61 -11.49 2.68
N ASP A 22 12.53 -12.79 2.87
CA ASP A 22 11.79 -13.38 3.97
C ASP A 22 12.70 -13.45 5.21
N SER A 23 12.16 -12.97 6.34
CA SER A 23 12.84 -13.04 7.63
C SER A 23 12.71 -14.42 8.29
N VAL A 24 12.03 -15.37 7.65
CA VAL A 24 11.63 -16.63 8.27
C VAL A 24 12.49 -17.78 7.79
N ASN A 25 12.95 -18.56 8.76
CA ASN A 25 13.64 -19.83 8.63
C ASN A 25 13.11 -20.68 7.46
N GLN A 26 14.02 -21.07 6.59
CA GLN A 26 13.85 -22.01 5.48
C GLN A 26 12.99 -23.24 5.76
N LYS A 27 13.07 -23.77 6.98
CA LYS A 27 12.24 -24.92 7.41
C LYS A 27 10.76 -24.73 7.12
N PHE A 28 10.28 -23.48 7.13
CA PHE A 28 8.87 -23.19 6.90
C PHE A 28 8.50 -23.22 5.41
N ALA A 29 9.35 -22.68 4.53
CA ALA A 29 9.09 -22.71 3.09
C ALA A 29 9.19 -24.14 2.53
N ILE A 30 10.16 -24.93 2.98
CA ILE A 30 10.31 -26.34 2.63
C ILE A 30 9.18 -27.19 3.19
N LEU A 31 8.71 -26.94 4.43
CA LEU A 31 7.57 -27.64 5.04
C LEU A 31 6.25 -27.30 4.35
N LYS A 32 6.09 -26.05 3.88
CA LYS A 32 4.90 -25.65 3.14
C LYS A 32 4.85 -26.29 1.76
N ALA A 33 5.97 -26.38 1.07
CA ALA A 33 6.08 -27.12 -0.19
C ALA A 33 5.86 -28.62 -0.02
N LYS A 34 6.35 -29.24 1.07
CA LYS A 34 6.08 -30.65 1.40
C LYS A 34 4.61 -30.92 1.75
N LYS A 35 3.88 -29.93 2.29
CA LYS A 35 2.44 -30.08 2.60
C LYS A 35 1.53 -29.93 1.39
N LEU A 36 2.02 -29.27 0.31
CA LEU A 36 1.24 -29.02 -0.90
C LEU A 36 1.39 -30.13 -1.94
N GLY A 37 2.37 -31.04 -1.79
CA GLY A 37 2.64 -32.08 -2.77
C GLY A 37 2.58 -33.50 -2.22
N ASN A 38 2.01 -34.41 -3.00
CA ASN A 38 2.31 -35.84 -2.90
C ASN A 38 3.82 -36.05 -3.12
N ASP A 39 4.38 -37.18 -2.65
CA ASP A 39 5.82 -37.47 -2.67
C ASP A 39 6.55 -37.29 -4.04
N GLU A 40 5.78 -37.24 -5.13
CA GLU A 40 6.29 -37.00 -6.49
C GLU A 40 6.62 -35.53 -6.82
N THR A 41 6.11 -34.58 -6.05
CA THR A 41 6.40 -33.13 -6.23
C THR A 41 7.71 -32.67 -5.60
N LYS A 42 8.53 -33.59 -5.10
CA LYS A 42 9.84 -33.27 -4.50
C LYS A 42 10.87 -32.70 -5.48
N SER A 43 10.63 -32.82 -6.79
CA SER A 43 11.56 -32.38 -7.83
C SER A 43 11.32 -30.96 -8.36
N ALA A 44 10.23 -30.31 -7.99
CA ALA A 44 9.80 -29.06 -8.65
C ALA A 44 10.22 -27.76 -7.93
N LEU A 45 10.74 -27.82 -6.72
CA LEU A 45 11.47 -26.66 -6.19
C LEU A 45 12.82 -26.63 -6.90
N PRO A 46 13.12 -25.59 -7.69
CA PRO A 46 14.45 -25.48 -8.26
C PRO A 46 15.44 -25.62 -7.11
N SER A 47 16.29 -26.64 -7.19
CA SER A 47 17.41 -26.80 -6.27
C SER A 47 18.31 -25.59 -6.52
N LEU A 48 18.11 -24.54 -5.73
CA LEU A 48 19.05 -23.44 -5.72
C LEU A 48 20.43 -24.05 -5.47
N PRO A 49 21.44 -23.73 -6.27
CA PRO A 49 22.79 -24.19 -6.02
C PRO A 49 23.23 -23.61 -4.68
N VAL A 50 23.08 -24.38 -3.64
CA VAL A 50 23.58 -24.05 -2.30
C VAL A 50 24.91 -24.72 -2.16
N ASN A 51 25.97 -23.98 -1.90
CA ASN A 51 27.21 -24.53 -1.45
C ASN A 51 26.93 -25.22 -0.11
N LYS A 52 27.06 -26.54 -0.12
CA LYS A 52 26.98 -27.32 1.11
C LYS A 52 28.26 -27.12 1.91
N ASP A 53 28.14 -27.15 3.23
CA ASP A 53 29.32 -27.18 4.10
C ASP A 53 30.15 -28.46 3.84
N ASP A 54 31.33 -28.56 4.43
CA ASP A 54 32.24 -29.71 4.29
C ASP A 54 31.61 -31.04 4.74
N ASN A 55 30.51 -30.99 5.49
CA ASN A 55 29.72 -32.14 5.93
C ASN A 55 28.49 -32.42 5.02
N GLY A 56 28.32 -31.64 3.96
CA GLY A 56 27.21 -31.79 3.03
C GLY A 56 25.88 -31.20 3.50
N ASN A 57 25.86 -30.42 4.60
CA ASN A 57 24.66 -29.77 5.14
C ASN A 57 24.42 -28.40 4.47
N ILE A 58 23.16 -28.04 4.35
CA ILE A 58 22.76 -26.71 3.91
C ILE A 58 22.89 -25.76 5.12
N PRO A 59 23.58 -24.61 4.97
CA PRO A 59 23.74 -23.64 6.05
C PRO A 59 22.39 -23.19 6.63
N GLU A 60 22.33 -23.03 7.95
CA GLU A 60 21.07 -22.66 8.64
C GLU A 60 20.69 -21.17 8.46
N ASN A 61 21.65 -20.32 8.08
CA ASN A 61 21.53 -18.85 8.05
C ASN A 61 21.40 -18.30 6.63
N ILE A 62 20.49 -18.82 5.82
CA ILE A 62 20.27 -18.31 4.46
C ILE A 62 19.12 -17.31 4.45
N MET A 63 19.38 -16.12 3.89
CA MET A 63 18.35 -15.15 3.58
C MET A 63 17.77 -15.42 2.20
N PHE A 64 16.53 -15.88 2.16
CA PHE A 64 15.81 -16.14 0.91
C PHE A 64 15.01 -14.94 0.45
N ALA A 65 15.00 -14.75 -0.86
CA ALA A 65 14.07 -13.82 -1.50
C ALA A 65 12.62 -14.21 -1.25
N LYS A 66 11.74 -13.23 -1.11
CA LYS A 66 10.30 -13.49 -1.14
C LYS A 66 9.88 -13.97 -2.51
N LYS A 67 9.07 -15.04 -2.50
CA LYS A 67 8.59 -15.67 -3.73
C LYS A 67 7.07 -15.83 -3.71
N ASN A 68 6.49 -15.71 -4.90
CA ASN A 68 5.16 -16.19 -5.18
C ASN A 68 5.28 -17.64 -5.67
N ILE A 69 4.50 -18.53 -5.07
CA ILE A 69 4.49 -19.96 -5.45
C ILE A 69 3.17 -20.22 -6.14
N GLU A 70 3.24 -20.61 -7.39
CA GLU A 70 2.09 -20.93 -8.23
C GLU A 70 2.14 -22.41 -8.60
N PHE A 71 0.99 -23.04 -8.61
CA PHE A 71 0.82 -24.41 -9.02
C PHE A 71 0.08 -24.48 -10.35
N ASP A 72 0.76 -24.90 -11.39
CA ASP A 72 0.15 -25.23 -12.67
C ASP A 72 -0.49 -26.61 -12.59
N ARG A 73 -1.82 -26.65 -12.60
CA ARG A 73 -2.56 -27.90 -12.51
C ARG A 73 -2.52 -28.72 -13.82
N GLU A 74 -2.33 -28.06 -14.94
CA GLU A 74 -2.34 -28.75 -16.25
C GLU A 74 -1.04 -29.52 -16.45
N ASN A 75 0.09 -28.92 -16.07
CA ASN A 75 1.41 -29.52 -16.22
C ASN A 75 1.91 -30.20 -14.93
N ASN A 76 1.15 -30.09 -13.83
CA ASN A 76 1.55 -30.58 -12.49
C ASN A 76 2.91 -30.01 -12.04
N GLU A 77 3.15 -28.73 -12.34
CA GLU A 77 4.39 -28.03 -12.04
C GLU A 77 4.20 -26.94 -11.00
N ILE A 78 5.21 -26.73 -10.16
CA ILE A 78 5.25 -25.63 -9.20
C ILE A 78 6.23 -24.57 -9.73
N PHE A 79 5.72 -23.38 -9.97
CA PHE A 79 6.53 -22.23 -10.34
C PHE A 79 6.80 -21.34 -9.13
N SER A 80 8.02 -20.86 -9.04
CA SER A 80 8.45 -19.93 -8.01
C SER A 80 8.98 -18.67 -8.67
N ARG A 81 8.28 -17.55 -8.49
CA ARG A 81 8.67 -16.24 -9.03
C ARG A 81 9.07 -15.31 -7.89
N LEU A 82 10.13 -14.54 -8.10
CA LEU A 82 10.50 -13.49 -7.15
C LEU A 82 9.37 -12.48 -7.01
N LYS A 83 9.21 -11.91 -5.81
CA LYS A 83 8.20 -10.88 -5.59
C LYS A 83 8.67 -9.77 -4.66
N ILE A 84 8.11 -8.59 -4.87
CA ILE A 84 8.16 -7.48 -3.93
C ILE A 84 6.77 -7.39 -3.27
N SER A 85 6.72 -7.55 -1.96
CA SER A 85 5.41 -7.58 -1.27
C SER A 85 4.71 -6.24 -1.30
N SER A 86 3.40 -6.26 -1.42
CA SER A 86 2.53 -5.08 -1.34
C SER A 86 2.75 -4.26 -0.07
N GLY A 87 3.08 -4.92 1.05
CA GLY A 87 3.44 -4.25 2.29
C GLY A 87 4.71 -3.41 2.17
N LEU A 88 5.76 -3.93 1.49
CA LEU A 88 6.98 -3.17 1.22
C LEU A 88 6.72 -2.03 0.24
N LEU A 89 5.99 -2.27 -0.85
CA LEU A 89 5.64 -1.22 -1.80
C LEU A 89 4.89 -0.07 -1.11
N ARG A 90 3.88 -0.39 -0.30
CA ARG A 90 3.15 0.64 0.46
C ARG A 90 4.02 1.38 1.46
N HIS A 91 4.96 0.70 2.10
CA HIS A 91 5.91 1.35 3.00
C HIS A 91 6.75 2.38 2.25
N GLU A 92 7.32 2.00 1.11
CA GLU A 92 8.19 2.87 0.32
C GLU A 92 7.42 4.04 -0.33
N ILE A 93 6.17 3.83 -0.78
CA ILE A 93 5.31 4.90 -1.32
C ILE A 93 5.07 6.01 -0.29
N PHE A 94 4.97 5.67 1.00
CA PHE A 94 4.60 6.60 2.07
C PHE A 94 5.72 6.88 3.09
N LYS A 95 6.97 6.50 2.80
CA LYS A 95 8.08 6.57 3.77
C LYS A 95 8.52 7.98 4.13
N ASP A 96 8.39 8.93 3.22
CA ASP A 96 8.98 10.26 3.37
C ASP A 96 8.17 11.19 4.30
N VAL A 97 7.08 10.69 4.84
CA VAL A 97 6.32 11.43 5.83
C VAL A 97 6.80 11.04 7.21
N PRO A 98 7.29 11.98 8.00
CA PRO A 98 7.64 11.73 9.37
C PRO A 98 6.37 11.32 10.13
N MET A 99 6.22 10.01 10.33
CA MET A 99 5.15 9.47 11.15
C MET A 99 5.51 9.74 12.62
N VAL A 100 5.10 10.88 13.09
CA VAL A 100 5.08 11.08 14.53
C VAL A 100 3.93 10.21 15.05
N SER A 101 4.29 9.20 15.84
CA SER A 101 3.27 8.33 16.42
C SER A 101 2.38 9.17 17.36
N PRO A 102 1.09 9.35 17.03
CA PRO A 102 0.18 10.11 17.89
C PRO A 102 -0.02 9.45 19.25
N ILE A 103 0.35 8.18 19.38
CA ILE A 103 0.29 7.41 20.63
C ILE A 103 1.27 7.93 21.69
N ILE A 104 2.39 8.51 21.26
CA ILE A 104 3.45 8.98 22.19
C ILE A 104 3.12 10.33 22.81
N SER A 105 2.38 11.19 22.07
CA SER A 105 2.22 12.59 22.48
C SER A 105 0.91 12.88 23.22
N ASN A 106 -0.13 12.04 23.11
CA ASN A 106 -1.51 12.39 23.50
C ASN A 106 -1.98 13.76 22.98
N ASP A 107 -1.27 14.30 21.98
CA ASP A 107 -1.53 15.61 21.43
C ASP A 107 -2.60 15.52 20.33
N LYS A 108 -3.79 16.03 20.64
CA LYS A 108 -4.94 16.01 19.75
C LYS A 108 -4.69 16.81 18.47
N LEU A 109 -3.93 17.90 18.52
CA LEU A 109 -3.58 18.69 17.35
C LEU A 109 -2.65 17.91 16.41
N MET A 110 -1.62 17.25 16.95
CA MET A 110 -0.71 16.43 16.17
C MET A 110 -1.41 15.24 15.52
N MET A 111 -2.33 14.60 16.23
CA MET A 111 -3.18 13.55 15.68
C MET A 111 -4.03 14.06 14.52
N THR A 112 -4.69 15.19 14.71
CA THR A 112 -5.52 15.82 13.67
C THR A 112 -4.68 16.18 12.45
N THR A 113 -3.49 16.72 12.65
CA THR A 113 -2.53 17.04 11.59
C THR A 113 -2.17 15.81 10.77
N TYR A 114 -1.89 14.68 11.41
CA TYR A 114 -1.62 13.44 10.70
C TYR A 114 -2.85 12.90 9.95
N MET A 115 -3.99 12.82 10.62
CA MET A 115 -5.24 12.27 10.06
C MET A 115 -5.70 13.02 8.80
N LEU A 116 -5.55 14.33 8.78
CA LEU A 116 -5.96 15.21 7.68
C LEU A 116 -4.83 15.50 6.68
N SER A 117 -3.62 14.96 6.89
CA SER A 117 -2.55 15.07 5.92
C SER A 117 -2.82 14.22 4.67
N ARG A 118 -2.15 14.56 3.55
CA ARG A 118 -2.19 13.73 2.33
C ARG A 118 -1.88 12.27 2.63
N THR A 119 -0.87 12.01 3.46
CA THR A 119 -0.49 10.65 3.86
C THR A 119 -1.57 9.97 4.68
N GLY A 120 -2.13 10.64 5.68
CA GLY A 120 -3.20 10.08 6.51
C GLY A 120 -4.43 9.74 5.68
N LEU A 121 -4.83 10.61 4.76
CA LEU A 121 -5.97 10.39 3.87
C LEU A 121 -5.70 9.26 2.86
N ALA A 122 -4.50 9.20 2.29
CA ALA A 122 -4.12 8.22 1.29
C ALA A 122 -3.85 6.82 1.87
N ARG A 123 -2.96 6.76 2.86
CA ARG A 123 -2.50 5.51 3.48
C ARG A 123 -3.55 4.87 4.38
N GLY A 124 -4.39 5.71 4.99
CA GLY A 124 -5.23 5.30 6.10
C GLY A 124 -4.44 5.05 7.38
N PHE A 125 -5.15 4.81 8.46
CA PHE A 125 -4.56 4.59 9.78
C PHE A 125 -5.48 3.76 10.67
N MET A 126 -4.90 3.16 11.70
CA MET A 126 -5.61 2.58 12.82
C MET A 126 -4.75 2.74 14.08
N PHE A 127 -5.27 3.38 15.09
CA PHE A 127 -4.60 3.50 16.38
C PHE A 127 -5.62 3.57 17.52
N THR A 128 -5.21 3.10 18.68
CA THR A 128 -6.03 3.08 19.88
C THR A 128 -5.41 4.02 20.92
N MET A 129 -6.16 5.04 21.31
CA MET A 129 -5.79 5.87 22.46
C MET A 129 -6.13 5.17 23.76
N ARG A 130 -5.18 5.11 24.67
CA ARG A 130 -5.48 4.68 26.06
C ARG A 130 -6.30 5.77 26.73
N LYS A 131 -7.45 5.44 27.29
CA LYS A 131 -8.13 6.32 28.21
C LYS A 131 -7.29 6.44 29.49
N ASP A 132 -7.27 7.65 30.06
CA ASP A 132 -6.72 7.86 31.38
C ASP A 132 -7.35 6.89 32.37
N SER A 133 -6.55 6.42 33.31
CA SER A 133 -6.81 5.34 34.28
C SER A 133 -8.06 5.53 35.19
N LYS A 134 -8.84 6.59 34.97
CA LYS A 134 -10.05 6.91 35.74
C LYS A 134 -11.37 6.43 35.12
N ASN A 135 -11.36 5.93 33.87
CA ASN A 135 -12.56 5.43 33.19
C ASN A 135 -12.28 4.04 32.57
N ASP A 136 -12.75 3.00 33.18
CA ASP A 136 -12.96 1.61 32.72
C ASP A 136 -12.08 1.03 31.59
N GLY A 137 -10.84 1.47 31.42
CA GLY A 137 -9.77 0.74 30.70
C GLY A 137 -9.97 0.47 29.19
N LYS A 138 -11.08 0.81 28.59
CA LYS A 138 -11.31 0.63 27.15
C LYS A 138 -10.82 1.83 26.37
N GLY A 139 -9.73 1.65 25.61
CA GLY A 139 -9.22 2.67 24.69
C GLY A 139 -10.18 2.92 23.52
N GLN A 140 -10.19 4.16 23.03
CA GLN A 140 -10.92 4.51 21.82
C GLN A 140 -10.06 4.27 20.59
N THR A 141 -10.61 3.56 19.59
CA THR A 141 -9.92 3.26 18.34
C THR A 141 -10.38 4.22 17.26
N PHE A 142 -9.41 4.82 16.58
CA PHE A 142 -9.59 5.65 15.41
C PHE A 142 -9.09 4.90 14.19
N ALA A 143 -9.86 4.87 13.12
CA ALA A 143 -9.51 4.13 11.94
C ALA A 143 -9.99 4.80 10.65
N LYS A 144 -9.15 4.78 9.63
CA LYS A 144 -9.49 5.10 8.26
C LYS A 144 -8.90 4.05 7.33
N LYS A 145 -9.73 3.51 6.45
CA LYS A 145 -9.27 2.59 5.41
C LYS A 145 -8.31 3.31 4.45
N SER A 146 -7.30 2.60 3.96
CA SER A 146 -6.45 3.11 2.88
C SER A 146 -7.25 3.29 1.60
N ALA A 147 -7.01 4.38 0.90
CA ALA A 147 -7.54 4.58 -0.45
C ALA A 147 -6.74 3.79 -1.51
N LEU A 148 -5.48 3.46 -1.22
CA LEU A 148 -4.64 2.66 -2.10
C LEU A 148 -4.73 1.18 -1.76
N THR A 149 -5.15 0.37 -2.72
CA THR A 149 -4.98 -1.09 -2.74
C THR A 149 -3.92 -1.41 -3.79
N ILE A 150 -2.90 -2.18 -3.44
CA ILE A 150 -1.80 -2.57 -4.33
C ILE A 150 -1.51 -4.06 -4.16
N THR A 151 -1.25 -4.75 -5.26
CA THR A 151 -0.86 -6.17 -5.26
C THR A 151 0.62 -6.33 -4.94
N ASP A 152 1.07 -7.55 -4.70
CA ASP A 152 2.49 -7.88 -4.76
C ASP A 152 2.98 -7.61 -6.20
N ALA A 153 4.20 -7.11 -6.34
CA ALA A 153 4.87 -7.06 -7.63
C ALA A 153 5.53 -8.40 -7.89
N VAL A 154 5.14 -9.08 -8.96
CA VAL A 154 5.56 -10.44 -9.29
C VAL A 154 6.47 -10.41 -10.52
N GLN A 155 7.53 -11.18 -10.46
CA GLN A 155 8.51 -11.33 -11.56
C GLN A 155 7.84 -11.74 -12.86
N THR A 156 8.21 -11.07 -13.95
CA THR A 156 7.73 -11.33 -15.31
C THR A 156 8.80 -11.89 -16.24
N ASN A 157 10.07 -11.51 -16.02
CA ASN A 157 11.19 -12.03 -16.81
C ASN A 157 11.73 -13.36 -16.26
N ASN A 158 12.60 -14.02 -17.05
CA ASN A 158 13.20 -15.29 -16.68
C ASN A 158 14.52 -15.13 -15.89
N ALA A 159 14.65 -14.07 -15.10
CA ALA A 159 15.84 -13.89 -14.26
C ALA A 159 15.96 -15.05 -13.25
N MET A 160 17.14 -15.63 -13.19
CA MET A 160 17.46 -16.71 -12.24
C MET A 160 18.11 -16.13 -10.99
N SER A 161 17.77 -16.68 -9.85
CA SER A 161 18.43 -16.37 -8.58
C SER A 161 19.43 -17.47 -8.21
N HIS A 162 20.46 -17.10 -7.47
CA HIS A 162 21.46 -18.02 -6.91
C HIS A 162 21.85 -17.56 -5.51
N ILE A 163 22.56 -18.41 -4.77
CA ILE A 163 22.96 -18.09 -3.40
C ILE A 163 24.45 -17.73 -3.41
N GLU A 164 24.76 -16.59 -2.84
CA GLU A 164 26.11 -16.09 -2.63
C GLU A 164 26.46 -16.05 -1.15
N ILE A 165 27.78 -16.14 -0.88
CA ILE A 165 28.35 -16.03 0.45
C ILE A 165 28.80 -14.60 0.66
N PHE A 166 28.36 -14.00 1.76
CA PHE A 166 28.79 -12.68 2.19
C PHE A 166 29.59 -12.79 3.48
N ASN A 167 30.79 -12.19 3.48
CA ASN A 167 31.63 -12.08 4.67
C ASN A 167 31.45 -10.72 5.32
N ASN A 168 31.23 -10.70 6.61
CA ASN A 168 31.23 -9.46 7.38
C ASN A 168 32.68 -9.13 7.77
N THR A 169 33.33 -8.25 7.01
CA THR A 169 34.75 -7.87 7.19
C THR A 169 34.95 -7.01 8.43
N GLY A 170 34.70 -7.47 9.59
CA GLY A 170 34.86 -6.71 10.84
C GLY A 170 34.67 -7.55 12.09
N SER A 171 34.25 -8.78 11.93
CA SER A 171 34.07 -9.72 13.02
C SER A 171 35.23 -10.73 13.04
N THR A 172 35.78 -10.95 14.22
CA THR A 172 36.80 -11.97 14.46
C THR A 172 36.22 -13.35 14.71
N ASP A 173 34.88 -13.46 14.68
CA ASP A 173 34.16 -14.72 14.93
C ASP A 173 33.88 -15.46 13.62
N GLU A 174 34.09 -16.78 13.62
CA GLU A 174 33.79 -17.68 12.49
C GLU A 174 32.29 -17.65 12.07
N THR A 175 31.42 -17.03 12.86
CA THR A 175 29.97 -16.86 12.60
C THR A 175 29.66 -15.67 11.68
N SER A 176 30.64 -15.00 11.12
CA SER A 176 30.47 -13.80 10.29
C SER A 176 30.04 -14.07 8.84
N MET A 177 29.99 -15.32 8.42
CA MET A 177 29.53 -15.69 7.10
C MET A 177 28.00 -15.82 7.10
N PHE A 178 27.35 -15.15 6.17
CA PHE A 178 25.92 -15.36 5.90
C PHE A 178 25.68 -15.59 4.41
N TYR A 179 24.69 -16.41 4.14
CA TYR A 179 24.29 -16.76 2.80
C TYR A 179 23.08 -15.96 2.39
N LYS A 180 23.10 -15.47 1.17
CA LYS A 180 22.02 -14.63 0.67
C LYS A 180 21.67 -15.01 -0.76
N GLU A 181 20.39 -15.15 -1.03
CA GLU A 181 19.91 -15.30 -2.39
C GLU A 181 20.06 -13.97 -3.13
N THR A 182 20.64 -14.01 -4.32
CA THR A 182 20.85 -12.86 -5.19
C THR A 182 20.34 -13.15 -6.59
N ALA A 183 20.12 -12.11 -7.37
CA ALA A 183 19.75 -12.19 -8.79
C ALA A 183 20.35 -10.99 -9.51
N GLY A 184 20.47 -11.06 -10.82
CA GLY A 184 20.81 -9.93 -11.66
C GLY A 184 19.64 -8.97 -11.84
N GLU A 185 19.37 -8.58 -13.09
CA GLU A 185 18.23 -7.74 -13.42
C GLU A 185 16.92 -8.53 -13.39
N VAL A 186 15.97 -8.04 -12.59
CA VAL A 186 14.62 -8.64 -12.45
C VAL A 186 13.58 -7.60 -12.79
N GLU A 187 12.60 -8.01 -13.60
CA GLU A 187 11.44 -7.20 -13.94
C GLU A 187 10.19 -7.74 -13.23
N TYR A 188 9.41 -6.83 -12.65
CA TYR A 188 8.19 -7.16 -11.91
C TYR A 188 7.03 -6.33 -12.42
N GLU A 189 5.83 -6.91 -12.37
CA GLU A 189 4.58 -6.21 -12.61
C GLU A 189 3.69 -6.21 -11.36
N PHE A 190 2.98 -5.11 -11.17
CA PHE A 190 1.97 -4.96 -10.13
C PHE A 190 0.74 -4.23 -10.67
N THR A 191 -0.37 -4.42 -9.99
CA THR A 191 -1.58 -3.63 -10.20
C THR A 191 -1.96 -2.91 -8.91
N ALA A 192 -2.62 -1.76 -9.07
CA ALA A 192 -3.14 -1.02 -7.94
C ALA A 192 -4.46 -0.34 -8.28
N VAL A 193 -5.22 0.03 -7.25
CA VAL A 193 -6.46 0.77 -7.36
C VAL A 193 -6.46 1.88 -6.34
N ILE A 194 -6.79 3.11 -6.77
CA ILE A 194 -7.13 4.21 -5.88
C ILE A 194 -8.65 4.33 -5.83
N ASP A 195 -9.22 4.14 -4.66
CA ASP A 195 -10.66 4.26 -4.39
C ASP A 195 -11.01 5.70 -4.00
N LEU A 196 -11.60 6.46 -4.92
CA LEU A 196 -11.97 7.86 -4.71
C LEU A 196 -13.09 8.01 -3.68
N LYS A 197 -13.96 7.00 -3.52
CA LYS A 197 -14.96 6.99 -2.47
C LYS A 197 -14.33 7.04 -1.07
N THR A 198 -13.26 6.28 -0.87
CA THR A 198 -12.51 6.28 0.40
C THR A 198 -11.80 7.62 0.65
N LEU A 199 -11.37 8.33 -0.40
CA LEU A 199 -10.80 9.68 -0.27
C LEU A 199 -11.84 10.75 0.03
N ARG A 200 -13.06 10.59 -0.48
CA ARG A 200 -14.13 11.58 -0.42
C ARG A 200 -14.62 11.89 0.99
N PHE A 201 -14.54 10.93 1.92
CA PHE A 201 -15.16 11.06 3.22
C PHE A 201 -14.28 10.54 4.38
N LEU A 202 -14.28 11.31 5.46
CA LEU A 202 -13.65 10.96 6.74
C LEU A 202 -14.72 10.92 7.84
N SER A 203 -15.04 9.74 8.33
CA SER A 203 -16.07 9.56 9.35
C SER A 203 -15.66 10.14 10.70
N CYS A 204 -16.55 10.89 11.31
CA CYS A 204 -16.48 11.36 12.70
C CYS A 204 -17.54 10.68 13.59
N ASP A 205 -18.26 9.69 13.08
CA ASP A 205 -19.39 9.06 13.76
C ASP A 205 -18.95 7.77 14.48
N PRO A 206 -19.10 7.72 15.82
CA PRO A 206 -18.72 6.54 16.59
C PRO A 206 -19.60 5.31 16.34
N LYS A 207 -20.80 5.49 15.77
CA LYS A 207 -21.77 4.41 15.55
C LYS A 207 -21.26 3.33 14.58
N PHE A 208 -20.40 3.71 13.63
CA PHE A 208 -20.01 2.81 12.53
C PHE A 208 -18.69 2.06 12.77
N GLY A 209 -18.07 2.17 13.94
CA GLY A 209 -16.80 1.47 14.25
C GLY A 209 -15.61 1.88 13.37
N ARG A 210 -15.77 2.93 12.56
CA ARG A 210 -14.75 3.48 11.64
C ARG A 210 -14.51 4.97 11.86
N MET A 211 -14.82 5.45 13.05
CA MET A 211 -14.58 6.83 13.41
C MET A 211 -13.09 7.17 13.28
N ALA A 212 -12.79 8.12 12.44
CA ALA A 212 -11.42 8.57 12.19
C ALA A 212 -11.01 9.73 13.12
N MET A 213 -11.97 10.49 13.63
CA MET A 213 -11.74 11.66 14.46
C MET A 213 -12.94 11.91 15.39
N GLU A 214 -12.69 12.41 16.61
CA GLU A 214 -13.76 12.87 17.49
C GLU A 214 -14.41 14.16 16.96
N PRO A 215 -15.75 14.29 17.04
CA PRO A 215 -16.45 15.48 16.56
C PRO A 215 -15.93 16.80 17.16
N ASP A 216 -15.64 16.82 18.45
CA ASP A 216 -15.15 18.03 19.14
C ASP A 216 -13.75 18.46 18.69
N ILE A 217 -12.91 17.49 18.34
CA ILE A 217 -11.57 17.74 17.79
C ILE A 217 -11.68 18.31 16.39
N TYR A 218 -12.55 17.74 15.57
CA TYR A 218 -12.86 18.25 14.25
C TYR A 218 -13.25 19.73 14.27
N LYS A 219 -14.27 20.07 15.04
CA LYS A 219 -14.77 21.44 15.17
C LYS A 219 -13.68 22.43 15.61
N LYS A 220 -12.72 21.99 16.42
CA LYS A 220 -11.67 22.83 16.97
C LYS A 220 -10.47 23.04 16.04
N PHE A 221 -10.04 22.01 15.34
CA PHE A 221 -8.73 21.99 14.66
C PHE A 221 -8.79 21.73 13.16
N ALA A 222 -9.82 21.05 12.65
CA ALA A 222 -9.80 20.55 11.28
C ALA A 222 -9.65 21.66 10.25
N HIS A 223 -10.33 22.77 10.40
CA HIS A 223 -10.24 23.88 9.45
C HIS A 223 -8.82 24.43 9.31
N SER A 224 -8.16 24.73 10.43
CA SER A 224 -6.79 25.27 10.40
C SER A 224 -5.79 24.27 9.88
N VAL A 225 -5.96 22.98 10.19
CA VAL A 225 -5.08 21.90 9.72
C VAL A 225 -5.28 21.67 8.23
N LEU A 226 -6.50 21.58 7.73
CA LEU A 226 -6.78 21.43 6.30
C LEU A 226 -6.24 22.62 5.51
N LYS A 227 -6.43 23.84 6.00
CA LYS A 227 -5.88 25.05 5.36
C LYS A 227 -4.35 25.02 5.28
N SER A 228 -3.68 24.50 6.30
CA SER A 228 -2.22 24.34 6.29
C SER A 228 -1.72 23.31 5.27
N HIS A 229 -2.48 22.24 5.02
CA HIS A 229 -2.10 21.17 4.11
C HIS A 229 -2.49 21.42 2.64
N PHE A 230 -3.65 22.02 2.41
CA PHE A 230 -4.27 22.13 1.09
C PHE A 230 -4.43 23.56 0.60
N GLY A 231 -4.06 24.56 1.44
CA GLY A 231 -4.18 25.98 1.07
C GLY A 231 -5.62 26.40 0.76
N PRO A 232 -5.84 27.18 -0.33
CA PRO A 232 -7.19 27.66 -0.68
C PRO A 232 -8.20 26.55 -0.96
N ALA A 233 -7.79 25.39 -1.43
CA ALA A 233 -8.69 24.25 -1.67
C ALA A 233 -9.40 23.79 -0.39
N ALA A 234 -8.81 24.03 0.77
CA ALA A 234 -9.42 23.70 2.06
C ALA A 234 -10.66 24.56 2.39
N GLU A 235 -10.78 25.75 1.84
CA GLU A 235 -11.94 26.62 2.07
C GLU A 235 -13.23 26.01 1.52
N TYR A 236 -13.12 25.17 0.50
CA TYR A 236 -14.24 24.43 -0.08
C TYR A 236 -14.54 23.11 0.65
N ALA A 237 -13.57 22.58 1.41
CA ALA A 237 -13.69 21.29 2.08
C ALA A 237 -14.43 21.38 3.43
N VAL A 238 -14.49 22.56 3.99
CA VAL A 238 -15.04 22.82 5.33
C VAL A 238 -16.31 23.64 5.19
N GLY A 239 -17.28 23.07 4.53
CA GLY A 239 -18.66 23.38 4.87
C GLY A 239 -18.90 22.89 6.30
N ASP A 240 -19.83 23.47 7.00
CA ASP A 240 -20.27 23.01 8.29
C ASP A 240 -20.41 21.50 8.29
N TYR A 241 -20.07 20.88 9.43
CA TYR A 241 -20.23 19.48 9.75
C TYR A 241 -21.36 18.83 8.95
N THR A 242 -21.03 18.19 7.85
CA THR A 242 -22.01 17.77 6.87
C THR A 242 -22.48 16.38 7.23
N ASP A 243 -23.76 16.26 7.54
CA ASP A 243 -24.43 14.98 7.60
C ASP A 243 -24.43 14.36 6.21
N VAL A 244 -23.92 13.14 6.10
CA VAL A 244 -23.87 12.43 4.84
C VAL A 244 -24.71 11.18 4.96
N ALA A 245 -25.76 11.10 4.19
CA ALA A 245 -26.52 9.86 4.04
C ALA A 245 -25.66 8.82 3.29
N ALA A 246 -25.37 7.70 3.95
CA ALA A 246 -24.70 6.62 3.25
C ALA A 246 -25.64 6.06 2.16
N LEU A 247 -25.16 5.97 0.93
CA LEU A 247 -25.91 5.46 -0.25
C LEU A 247 -26.54 4.06 -0.05
N VAL A 248 -26.13 3.32 0.96
CA VAL A 248 -26.55 1.94 1.21
C VAL A 248 -27.84 1.85 2.02
N SER A 249 -28.29 2.93 2.66
CA SER A 249 -29.52 2.90 3.47
C SER A 249 -30.11 4.29 3.55
N LYS A 250 -31.32 4.49 3.04
CA LYS A 250 -32.10 5.75 3.12
C LYS A 250 -32.36 6.23 4.57
N ASN A 251 -31.98 5.45 5.58
CA ASN A 251 -32.29 5.71 6.98
C ASN A 251 -31.05 5.93 7.85
N TYR A 252 -29.85 5.99 7.27
CA TYR A 252 -28.62 6.18 8.05
C TYR A 252 -27.88 7.43 7.60
N THR A 253 -27.74 8.35 8.53
CA THR A 253 -26.89 9.53 8.42
C THR A 253 -25.60 9.29 9.16
N GLU A 254 -24.46 9.48 8.48
CA GLU A 254 -23.12 9.36 9.07
C GLU A 254 -22.47 10.74 9.08
N TYR A 255 -22.01 11.17 10.27
CA TYR A 255 -21.36 12.45 10.44
C TYR A 255 -19.88 12.38 10.10
N GLY A 256 -19.36 13.38 9.37
CA GLY A 256 -17.96 13.43 9.01
C GLY A 256 -17.56 14.61 8.14
N ILE A 257 -16.33 14.55 7.64
CA ILE A 257 -15.78 15.54 6.72
C ILE A 257 -15.96 15.04 5.29
N TYR A 258 -16.66 15.80 4.48
CA TYR A 258 -16.77 15.55 3.05
C TYR A 258 -15.77 16.45 2.31
N PHE A 259 -14.85 15.84 1.58
CA PHE A 259 -13.80 16.54 0.84
C PHE A 259 -14.26 16.92 -0.57
N SER A 260 -13.84 18.10 -1.01
CA SER A 260 -14.08 18.59 -2.38
C SER A 260 -13.34 17.78 -3.44
N ASP A 261 -13.70 17.95 -4.70
CA ASP A 261 -13.04 17.30 -5.84
C ASP A 261 -11.54 17.65 -5.89
N GLU A 262 -11.19 18.90 -5.59
CA GLU A 262 -9.81 19.40 -5.60
C GLU A 262 -8.94 18.66 -4.57
N ILE A 263 -9.47 18.40 -3.36
CA ILE A 263 -8.73 17.65 -2.33
C ILE A 263 -8.62 16.19 -2.71
N VAL A 264 -9.71 15.58 -3.21
CA VAL A 264 -9.68 14.19 -3.66
C VAL A 264 -8.68 13.99 -4.78
N GLU A 265 -8.66 14.89 -5.77
CA GLU A 265 -7.71 14.88 -6.88
C GLU A 265 -6.27 15.10 -6.40
N ASP A 266 -6.03 16.06 -5.50
CA ASP A 266 -4.71 16.34 -4.94
C ASP A 266 -4.16 15.11 -4.19
N VAL A 267 -4.97 14.44 -3.37
CA VAL A 267 -4.54 13.24 -2.66
C VAL A 267 -4.35 12.05 -3.61
N ALA A 268 -5.18 11.91 -4.63
CA ALA A 268 -4.99 10.87 -5.65
C ALA A 268 -3.69 11.08 -6.44
N LYS A 269 -3.39 12.32 -6.84
CA LYS A 269 -2.11 12.68 -7.49
C LYS A 269 -0.91 12.47 -6.56
N TYR A 270 -1.05 12.74 -5.27
CA TYR A 270 -0.03 12.43 -4.27
C TYR A 270 0.30 10.91 -4.24
N ILE A 271 -0.73 10.04 -4.30
CA ILE A 271 -0.53 8.59 -4.38
C ILE A 271 0.17 8.20 -5.69
N LEU A 272 -0.31 8.71 -6.84
CA LEU A 272 0.28 8.42 -8.15
C LEU A 272 1.75 8.84 -8.21
N LYS A 273 2.07 10.03 -7.70
CA LYS A 273 3.44 10.51 -7.59
C LYS A 273 4.30 9.59 -6.71
N GLY A 274 3.79 9.20 -5.55
CA GLY A 274 4.50 8.28 -4.65
C GLY A 274 4.76 6.90 -5.26
N ILE A 275 3.86 6.42 -6.14
CA ILE A 275 4.08 5.18 -6.89
C ILE A 275 5.14 5.41 -7.98
N LEU A 276 5.03 6.47 -8.75
CA LEU A 276 5.96 6.78 -9.85
C LEU A 276 7.41 6.97 -9.35
N GLU A 277 7.58 7.65 -8.21
CA GLU A 277 8.87 7.94 -7.58
C GLU A 277 9.35 6.81 -6.64
N LEU A 278 8.64 5.69 -6.60
CA LEU A 278 8.98 4.57 -5.72
C LEU A 278 10.37 4.03 -6.02
N GLN A 279 11.19 3.99 -4.98
CA GLN A 279 12.53 3.39 -4.99
C GLN A 279 12.73 2.54 -3.75
N VAL A 280 13.19 1.33 -3.95
CA VAL A 280 13.58 0.42 -2.86
C VAL A 280 15.09 0.29 -2.89
N LEU A 281 15.76 0.81 -1.88
CA LEU A 281 17.22 0.72 -1.74
C LEU A 281 17.58 -0.27 -0.63
N ARG A 282 18.40 -1.24 -0.94
CA ARG A 282 18.92 -2.24 -0.01
C ARG A 282 20.42 -2.44 -0.29
N SER A 283 21.14 -2.95 0.69
CA SER A 283 22.56 -3.29 0.51
C SER A 283 22.84 -4.31 -0.60
N SER A 284 21.83 -5.07 -1.00
CA SER A 284 21.89 -6.14 -1.98
C SER A 284 21.28 -5.82 -3.32
N GLY A 285 20.75 -4.61 -3.50
CA GLY A 285 20.12 -4.23 -4.75
C GLY A 285 19.24 -3.00 -4.62
N TYR A 286 18.79 -2.52 -5.76
CA TYR A 286 17.83 -1.43 -5.85
C TYR A 286 16.70 -1.80 -6.82
N ALA A 287 15.54 -1.21 -6.61
CA ALA A 287 14.41 -1.33 -7.51
C ALA A 287 13.72 0.01 -7.67
N SER A 288 13.21 0.28 -8.86
CA SER A 288 12.45 1.50 -9.16
C SER A 288 11.32 1.22 -10.15
N VAL A 289 10.27 2.01 -10.08
CA VAL A 289 9.22 2.00 -11.10
C VAL A 289 9.78 2.57 -12.40
N THR A 290 9.57 1.87 -13.51
CA THR A 290 10.04 2.26 -14.85
C THR A 290 8.89 2.61 -15.78
N GLU A 291 7.71 2.09 -15.52
CA GLU A 291 6.50 2.36 -16.29
C GLU A 291 5.29 2.40 -15.35
N LEU A 292 4.43 3.38 -15.56
CA LEU A 292 3.18 3.54 -14.84
C LEU A 292 2.06 3.89 -15.82
N LYS A 293 1.08 3.01 -15.95
CA LYS A 293 -0.13 3.23 -16.74
C LYS A 293 -1.32 3.40 -15.83
N VAL A 294 -2.15 4.39 -16.09
CA VAL A 294 -3.32 4.72 -15.29
C VAL A 294 -4.58 4.80 -16.14
N LEU A 295 -5.70 4.38 -15.57
CA LEU A 295 -7.01 4.39 -16.21
C LEU A 295 -8.07 4.85 -15.20
N PRO A 296 -8.68 6.06 -15.38
CA PRO A 296 -9.85 6.45 -14.60
C PRO A 296 -11.05 5.58 -14.95
N LEU A 297 -11.56 4.84 -13.97
CA LEU A 297 -12.77 4.02 -14.12
C LEU A 297 -14.01 4.83 -13.83
N ARG A 298 -14.92 4.83 -14.80
CA ARG A 298 -16.25 5.46 -14.73
C ARG A 298 -17.33 4.47 -14.32
N ASP A 299 -17.23 3.23 -14.80
CA ASP A 299 -18.14 2.16 -14.43
C ASP A 299 -17.39 0.86 -14.14
N VAL A 300 -17.55 0.34 -12.90
CA VAL A 300 -16.78 -0.80 -12.38
C VAL A 300 -17.14 -2.12 -13.11
N LEU A 301 -18.30 -2.19 -13.74
CA LEU A 301 -18.80 -3.41 -14.39
C LEU A 301 -18.40 -3.55 -15.85
N GLU A 302 -18.05 -2.45 -16.53
CA GLU A 302 -17.73 -2.45 -17.95
C GLU A 302 -16.25 -2.49 -18.28
N ASP A 303 -15.39 -2.13 -17.30
CA ASP A 303 -13.95 -1.99 -17.49
C ASP A 303 -13.18 -3.04 -16.71
N ASN A 304 -12.78 -4.10 -17.37
CA ASN A 304 -11.80 -5.05 -16.84
C ASN A 304 -10.38 -4.49 -17.03
N PHE A 305 -9.41 -4.99 -16.24
CA PHE A 305 -7.98 -4.69 -16.44
C PHE A 305 -7.45 -5.02 -17.85
N ASP A 306 -8.23 -5.79 -18.62
CA ASP A 306 -7.93 -6.16 -20.00
C ASP A 306 -8.57 -5.23 -21.05
N SER A 307 -9.18 -4.10 -20.62
CA SER A 307 -9.70 -3.11 -21.56
C SER A 307 -8.58 -2.58 -22.47
N SER A 308 -8.93 -2.32 -23.73
CA SER A 308 -8.00 -1.96 -24.81
C SER A 308 -6.87 -1.01 -24.37
N GLU A 309 -5.63 -1.29 -24.74
CA GLU A 309 -4.43 -0.52 -24.38
C GLU A 309 -4.56 0.98 -24.69
N ASP A 310 -5.35 1.34 -25.67
CA ASP A 310 -5.59 2.72 -26.12
C ASP A 310 -6.26 3.64 -25.06
N ARG A 311 -6.83 3.07 -23.99
CA ARG A 311 -7.50 3.83 -22.93
C ARG A 311 -6.58 4.18 -21.76
N TRP A 312 -5.41 3.57 -21.68
CA TRP A 312 -4.45 3.80 -20.61
C TRP A 312 -3.60 5.02 -20.88
N THR A 313 -3.45 5.87 -19.88
CA THR A 313 -2.53 7.01 -19.90
C THR A 313 -1.23 6.61 -19.26
N GLU A 314 -0.12 6.76 -19.97
CA GLU A 314 1.21 6.52 -19.43
C GLU A 314 1.70 7.76 -18.68
N LEU A 315 2.18 7.56 -17.46
CA LEU A 315 2.80 8.60 -16.63
C LEU A 315 4.28 8.25 -16.46
N ARG A 316 5.17 9.16 -16.90
CA ARG A 316 6.62 8.97 -16.86
C ARG A 316 7.32 9.95 -15.93
N THR A 317 6.71 11.08 -15.67
CA THR A 317 7.30 12.19 -14.92
C THR A 317 6.32 12.73 -13.87
N ALA A 318 6.86 13.47 -12.90
CA ALA A 318 6.02 14.18 -11.92
C ALA A 318 5.11 15.24 -12.61
N ASP A 319 5.55 15.80 -13.73
CA ASP A 319 4.75 16.74 -14.51
C ASP A 319 3.57 16.04 -15.21
N ASP A 320 3.75 14.80 -15.67
CA ASP A 320 2.63 14.00 -16.21
C ASP A 320 1.57 13.78 -15.14
N VAL A 321 1.98 13.43 -13.91
CA VAL A 321 1.06 13.27 -12.78
C VAL A 321 0.34 14.58 -12.46
N LYS A 322 1.05 15.71 -12.47
CA LYS A 322 0.45 17.02 -12.20
C LYS A 322 -0.62 17.39 -13.23
N ASN A 323 -0.35 17.09 -14.52
CA ASN A 323 -1.23 17.42 -15.64
C ASN A 323 -2.32 16.36 -15.88
N PHE A 324 -2.23 15.21 -15.23
CA PHE A 324 -3.24 14.16 -15.33
C PHE A 324 -4.57 14.64 -14.74
N SER A 325 -5.65 14.48 -15.51
CA SER A 325 -7.00 14.85 -15.08
C SER A 325 -7.83 13.62 -14.79
N LEU A 326 -8.51 13.61 -13.65
CA LEU A 326 -9.48 12.58 -13.30
C LEU A 326 -10.82 12.76 -14.02
N GLY A 327 -11.05 13.94 -14.60
CA GLY A 327 -12.38 14.35 -15.06
C GLY A 327 -13.34 14.56 -13.88
N ASP A 328 -14.64 14.51 -14.14
CA ASP A 328 -15.64 14.66 -13.09
C ASP A 328 -15.60 13.47 -12.12
N ILE A 329 -15.50 13.74 -10.83
CA ILE A 329 -15.48 12.72 -9.78
C ILE A 329 -16.90 12.42 -9.32
N GLU A 330 -17.20 11.16 -9.02
CA GLU A 330 -18.53 10.73 -8.53
C GLU A 330 -18.85 11.32 -7.16
N GLU A 331 -20.08 11.78 -7.00
CA GLU A 331 -20.64 12.12 -5.72
C GLU A 331 -21.18 10.86 -5.05
N PHE A 332 -20.35 10.25 -4.20
CA PHE A 332 -20.68 8.97 -3.56
C PHE A 332 -21.73 9.08 -2.45
N TYR A 333 -22.07 10.31 -2.03
CA TYR A 333 -22.91 10.58 -0.87
C TYR A 333 -23.86 11.74 -1.16
N GLU A 334 -25.07 11.63 -0.69
CA GLU A 334 -26.01 12.75 -0.67
C GLU A 334 -25.75 13.60 0.57
N ARG A 335 -25.63 14.90 0.39
CA ARG A 335 -25.57 15.83 1.51
C ARG A 335 -26.98 16.04 2.05
N VAL A 336 -27.15 15.89 3.34
CA VAL A 336 -28.40 16.29 4.00
C VAL A 336 -28.33 17.82 4.14
N SER A 337 -29.26 18.52 3.49
CA SER A 337 -29.37 19.97 3.65
C SER A 337 -29.81 20.30 5.06
N ASP A 338 -29.24 21.36 5.65
CA ASP A 338 -29.57 21.86 6.99
C ASP A 338 -31.03 22.43 7.12
N ASP A 339 -31.89 22.12 6.16
CA ASP A 339 -33.30 22.57 6.15
C ASP A 339 -34.23 21.57 6.88
N VAL A 340 -33.86 21.16 8.10
CA VAL A 340 -34.81 20.48 9.01
C VAL A 340 -34.73 21.10 10.42
#